data_44cc5836ca10ebdc744acc75331cb320
#
_entry.id   44cc5836ca10ebdc744acc75331cb320
#
_cell.length_a   1.000
_cell.length_b   1.000
_cell.length_c   1.000
_cell.angle_alpha   90.00
_cell.angle_beta   90.00
_cell.angle_gamma   90.00
#
_symmetry.space_group_name_H-M   'P 1'
#
loop_
_entity.id
_entity.type
_entity.pdbx_description
1 polymer ?
#
loop_
_entity_poly.entity_id
_entity_poly.type
_entity_poly.pdbx_seq_one_letter_code
_entity_poly.pdbx_strand_id
1 'polypeptide(L)'
;MNDPNRDFNEVIHTIRKDDSRYARGAYYFLRQALDFSLKKMAKQGELNQSNHLSGQQLLEGIRLYAMEQYGPMARSVLESWGITNCRDFGNIVFNLV
;
A
#
# COMPACT_ATOMS: atom_id res chain seq x y z
N MET A 1 4.04 -9.60 24.72
CA MET A 1 3.11 -8.68 24.06
C MET A 1 3.60 -8.42 22.63
N ASN A 2 2.76 -8.67 21.64
CA ASN A 2 3.17 -8.55 20.23
C ASN A 2 3.11 -7.10 19.76
N ASP A 3 4.23 -6.64 19.23
CA ASP A 3 4.30 -5.36 18.54
C ASP A 3 3.73 -5.57 17.12
N PRO A 4 2.64 -4.86 16.72
CA PRO A 4 2.09 -5.00 15.37
C PRO A 4 3.10 -4.74 14.26
N ASN A 5 4.05 -3.83 14.48
CA ASN A 5 5.09 -3.56 13.50
C ASN A 5 6.07 -4.71 13.36
N ARG A 6 6.37 -5.39 14.46
CA ARG A 6 7.23 -6.56 14.45
C ARG A 6 6.59 -7.69 13.64
N ASP A 7 5.30 -7.96 13.87
CA ASP A 7 4.58 -9.01 13.16
C ASP A 7 4.54 -8.69 11.66
N PHE A 8 4.30 -7.44 11.31
CA PHE A 8 4.29 -7.01 9.91
C PHE A 8 5.68 -7.15 9.28
N ASN A 9 6.73 -6.82 10.01
CA ASN A 9 8.11 -7.02 9.55
C ASN A 9 8.39 -8.48 9.23
N GLU A 10 7.91 -9.39 10.06
CA GLU A 10 8.09 -10.83 9.85
C GLU A 10 7.32 -11.30 8.60
N VAL A 11 6.11 -10.79 8.40
CA VAL A 11 5.32 -11.08 7.20
C VAL A 11 6.08 -10.63 5.95
N ILE A 12 6.60 -9.41 5.96
CA ILE A 12 7.35 -8.87 4.82
C ILE A 12 8.59 -9.71 4.56
N HIS A 13 9.30 -10.09 5.60
CA HIS A 13 10.50 -10.91 5.47
C HIS A 13 10.19 -12.24 4.79
N THR A 14 9.11 -12.88 5.19
CA THR A 14 8.66 -14.14 4.62
C THR A 14 8.28 -13.96 3.14
N ILE A 15 7.51 -12.91 2.83
CA ILE A 15 7.11 -12.61 1.45
C ILE A 15 8.35 -12.42 0.58
N ARG A 16 9.34 -11.67 1.05
CA ARG A 16 10.52 -11.33 0.25
C ARG A 16 11.46 -12.50 0.01
N LYS A 17 11.30 -13.60 0.74
CA LYS A 17 12.02 -14.83 0.44
C LYS A 17 11.56 -15.44 -0.89
N ASP A 18 10.27 -15.34 -1.17
CA ASP A 18 9.67 -15.89 -2.39
C ASP A 18 9.59 -14.88 -3.52
N ASP A 19 9.38 -13.61 -3.19
CA ASP A 19 9.24 -12.53 -4.17
C ASP A 19 10.02 -11.31 -3.68
N SER A 20 11.19 -11.10 -4.27
CA SER A 20 12.10 -10.01 -3.92
C SER A 20 11.97 -8.79 -4.83
N ARG A 21 10.93 -8.73 -5.67
CA ARG A 21 10.76 -7.63 -6.62
C ARG A 21 10.61 -6.27 -5.95
N TYR A 22 10.04 -6.26 -4.75
CA TYR A 22 9.69 -5.02 -4.05
C TYR A 22 10.45 -4.89 -2.75
N ALA A 23 10.94 -3.68 -2.47
CA ALA A 23 11.62 -3.38 -1.21
C ALA A 23 10.61 -3.35 -0.06
N ARG A 24 11.12 -3.45 1.16
CA ARG A 24 10.28 -3.40 2.37
C ARG A 24 9.44 -2.13 2.42
N GLY A 25 10.01 -1.00 1.99
CA GLY A 25 9.31 0.29 1.98
C GLY A 25 8.01 0.26 1.20
N ALA A 26 7.94 -0.54 0.11
CA ALA A 26 6.74 -0.68 -0.68
C ALA A 26 5.58 -1.24 0.14
N TYR A 27 5.85 -2.24 0.97
CA TYR A 27 4.83 -2.88 1.81
C TYR A 27 4.34 -1.95 2.92
N TYR A 28 5.26 -1.23 3.56
CA TYR A 28 4.88 -0.23 4.57
C TYR A 28 4.08 0.90 3.97
N PHE A 29 4.51 1.39 2.82
CA PHE A 29 3.80 2.45 2.12
C PHE A 29 2.37 2.02 1.78
N LEU A 30 2.23 0.81 1.22
CA LEU A 30 0.91 0.34 0.81
C LEU A 30 -0.03 0.15 2.00
N ARG A 31 0.50 -0.35 3.12
CA ARG A 31 -0.28 -0.47 4.35
C ARG A 31 -0.81 0.87 4.81
N GLN A 32 0.04 1.89 4.81
CA GLN A 32 -0.35 3.24 5.21
C GLN A 32 -1.32 3.86 4.19
N ALA A 33 -1.08 3.64 2.91
CA ALA A 33 -1.96 4.13 1.85
C ALA A 33 -3.34 3.50 1.94
N LEU A 34 -3.42 2.22 2.27
CA LEU A 34 -4.69 1.54 2.46
C LEU A 34 -5.47 2.15 3.63
N ASP A 35 -4.81 2.37 4.76
CA ASP A 35 -5.44 2.99 5.92
C ASP A 35 -5.93 4.40 5.60
N PHE A 36 -5.11 5.19 4.93
CA PHE A 36 -5.47 6.53 4.46
C PHE A 36 -6.71 6.48 3.56
N SER A 37 -6.73 5.55 2.61
CA SER A 37 -7.83 5.42 1.65
C SER A 37 -9.13 5.03 2.32
N LEU A 38 -9.08 4.09 3.27
CA LEU A 38 -10.26 3.67 4.02
C LEU A 38 -10.84 4.81 4.83
N LYS A 39 -9.99 5.56 5.53
CA LYS A 39 -10.43 6.70 6.34
C LYS A 39 -11.04 7.80 5.48
N LYS A 40 -10.41 8.08 4.34
CA LYS A 40 -10.89 9.12 3.43
C LYS A 40 -12.24 8.75 2.83
N MET A 41 -12.39 7.51 2.36
CA MET A 41 -13.64 7.06 1.74
C MET A 41 -14.76 6.96 2.79
N ALA A 42 -14.47 6.49 3.98
CA ALA A 42 -15.45 6.45 5.07
C ALA A 42 -15.94 7.85 5.43
N LYS A 43 -15.02 8.81 5.50
CA LYS A 43 -15.35 10.20 5.81
C LYS A 43 -16.24 10.84 4.75
N GLN A 44 -16.05 10.44 3.49
CA GLN A 44 -16.82 10.95 2.35
C GLN A 44 -18.11 10.15 2.11
N GLY A 45 -18.32 9.07 2.86
CA GLY A 45 -19.48 8.20 2.67
C GLY A 45 -19.41 7.38 1.39
N GLU A 46 -18.23 7.16 0.85
CA GLU A 46 -18.04 6.48 -0.43
C GLU A 46 -17.74 4.99 -0.32
N LEU A 47 -17.64 4.46 0.91
CA LEU A 47 -17.43 3.02 1.09
C LEU A 47 -18.72 2.27 0.78
N ASN A 48 -18.57 1.07 0.21
CA ASN A 48 -19.70 0.18 0.00
C ASN A 48 -20.21 -0.37 1.35
N GLN A 49 -21.28 -1.16 1.31
CA GLN A 49 -21.90 -1.67 2.53
C GLN A 49 -20.98 -2.55 3.36
N SER A 50 -20.00 -3.19 2.75
CA SER A 50 -19.06 -4.05 3.46
C SER A 50 -17.80 -3.30 3.91
N ASN A 51 -17.76 -1.99 3.75
CA ASN A 51 -16.62 -1.14 4.10
C ASN A 51 -15.32 -1.55 3.39
N HIS A 52 -15.44 -2.06 2.17
CA HIS A 52 -14.30 -2.43 1.35
C HIS A 52 -14.07 -1.39 0.26
N LEU A 53 -12.81 -1.17 -0.08
CA LEU A 53 -12.42 -0.35 -1.21
C LEU A 53 -12.54 -1.16 -2.49
N SER A 54 -13.04 -0.52 -3.55
CA SER A 54 -12.88 -1.09 -4.89
C SER A 54 -11.42 -0.95 -5.31
N GLY A 55 -11.00 -1.70 -6.34
CA GLY A 55 -9.64 -1.57 -6.87
C GLY A 55 -9.35 -0.15 -7.33
N GLN A 56 -10.32 0.49 -7.96
CA GLN A 56 -10.18 1.86 -8.46
C GLN A 56 -10.05 2.87 -7.32
N GLN A 57 -10.84 2.70 -6.26
CA GLN A 57 -10.75 3.55 -5.06
C GLN A 57 -9.39 3.39 -4.39
N LEU A 58 -8.89 2.17 -4.32
CA LEU A 58 -7.57 1.90 -3.75
C LEU A 58 -6.46 2.58 -4.55
N LEU A 59 -6.49 2.46 -5.88
CA LEU A 59 -5.49 3.11 -6.73
C LEU A 59 -5.51 4.63 -6.57
N GLU A 60 -6.70 5.21 -6.52
CA GLU A 60 -6.84 6.66 -6.32
C GLU A 60 -6.30 7.08 -4.94
N GLY A 61 -6.60 6.30 -3.91
CA GLY A 61 -6.09 6.57 -2.56
C GLY A 61 -4.57 6.46 -2.48
N ILE A 62 -3.99 5.46 -3.14
CA ILE A 62 -2.53 5.30 -3.20
C ILE A 62 -1.90 6.51 -3.86
N ARG A 63 -2.46 6.97 -4.97
CA ARG A 63 -1.95 8.13 -5.70
C ARG A 63 -1.99 9.38 -4.84
N LEU A 64 -3.14 9.65 -4.20
CA LEU A 64 -3.30 10.80 -3.33
C LEU A 64 -2.33 10.76 -2.15
N TYR A 65 -2.20 9.60 -1.54
CA TYR A 65 -1.31 9.42 -0.40
C TYR A 65 0.16 9.64 -0.81
N ALA A 66 0.56 9.10 -1.95
CA ALA A 66 1.91 9.29 -2.46
C ALA A 66 2.21 10.76 -2.71
N MET A 67 1.27 11.47 -3.32
CA MET A 67 1.42 12.91 -3.58
C MET A 67 1.50 13.71 -2.28
N GLU A 68 0.69 13.33 -1.28
CA GLU A 68 0.70 14.01 0.01
C GLU A 68 2.03 13.80 0.74
N GLN A 69 2.57 12.58 0.71
CA GLN A 69 3.79 12.25 1.44
C GLN A 69 5.06 12.69 0.73
N TYR A 70 5.11 12.59 -0.58
CA TYR A 70 6.35 12.77 -1.34
C TYR A 70 6.30 13.89 -2.38
N GLY A 71 5.11 14.41 -2.68
CA GLY A 71 4.96 15.48 -3.67
C GLY A 71 5.59 15.10 -5.02
N PRO A 72 6.40 16.01 -5.61
CA PRO A 72 7.04 15.74 -6.89
C PRO A 72 8.00 14.56 -6.89
N MET A 73 8.43 14.10 -5.71
CA MET A 73 9.36 12.98 -5.57
C MET A 73 8.64 11.62 -5.53
N ALA A 74 7.31 11.61 -5.57
CA ALA A 74 6.54 10.38 -5.41
C ALA A 74 6.95 9.28 -6.38
N ARG A 75 7.09 9.62 -7.65
CA ARG A 75 7.47 8.65 -8.67
C ARG A 75 8.84 8.03 -8.38
N SER A 76 9.81 8.86 -8.05
CA SER A 76 11.18 8.40 -7.76
C SER A 76 11.20 7.48 -6.55
N VAL A 77 10.44 7.81 -5.50
CA VAL A 77 10.36 6.99 -4.30
C VAL A 77 9.76 5.63 -4.64
N LEU A 78 8.65 5.61 -5.35
CA LEU A 78 7.99 4.35 -5.74
C LEU A 78 8.90 3.50 -6.62
N GLU A 79 9.58 4.10 -7.59
CA GLU A 79 10.51 3.40 -8.44
C GLU A 79 11.68 2.79 -7.66
N SER A 80 12.16 3.50 -6.63
CA SER A 80 13.23 2.99 -5.78
C SER A 80 12.82 1.72 -5.04
N TRP A 81 11.53 1.50 -4.86
CA TRP A 81 10.99 0.29 -4.22
C TRP A 81 10.60 -0.80 -5.22
N GLY A 82 10.82 -0.57 -6.51
CA GLY A 82 10.46 -1.54 -7.54
C GLY A 82 9.08 -1.35 -8.14
N ILE A 83 8.39 -0.26 -7.80
CA ILE A 83 7.04 0.01 -8.30
C ILE A 83 7.14 0.93 -9.51
N THR A 84 6.80 0.41 -10.69
CA THR A 84 6.91 1.15 -11.94
C THR A 84 5.58 1.29 -12.69
N ASN A 85 4.56 0.53 -12.30
CA ASN A 85 3.24 0.58 -12.93
C ASN A 85 2.15 0.13 -11.94
N CYS A 86 0.88 0.29 -12.35
CA CYS A 86 -0.25 -0.05 -11.48
C CYS A 86 -0.33 -1.54 -11.14
N ARG A 87 0.16 -2.41 -12.03
CA ARG A 87 0.18 -3.85 -11.77
C ARG A 87 1.02 -4.18 -10.54
N ASP A 88 2.07 -3.41 -10.30
CA ASP A 88 2.94 -3.64 -9.14
C ASP A 88 2.18 -3.46 -7.82
N PHE A 89 1.27 -2.50 -7.74
CA PHE A 89 0.42 -2.36 -6.57
C PHE A 89 -0.44 -3.61 -6.35
N GLY A 90 -0.99 -4.14 -7.43
CA GLY A 90 -1.77 -5.40 -7.36
C GLY A 90 -0.93 -6.56 -6.88
N ASN A 91 0.32 -6.66 -7.35
CA ASN A 91 1.24 -7.72 -6.93
C ASN A 91 1.55 -7.63 -5.44
N ILE A 92 1.76 -6.41 -4.93
CA ILE A 92 2.05 -6.19 -3.52
C ILE A 92 0.84 -6.56 -2.66
N VAL A 93 -0.35 -6.12 -3.06
CA VAL A 93 -1.59 -6.48 -2.36
C VAL A 93 -1.78 -7.99 -2.34
N PHE A 94 -1.56 -8.63 -3.48
CA PHE A 94 -1.67 -10.09 -3.58
C PHE A 94 -0.73 -10.78 -2.60
N ASN A 95 0.50 -10.29 -2.48
CA ASN A 95 1.48 -10.86 -1.56
C ASN A 95 1.08 -10.71 -0.09
N LEU A 96 0.30 -9.68 0.22
CA LEU A 96 -0.13 -9.41 1.60
C LEU A 96 -1.41 -10.17 2.00
N VAL A 97 -2.09 -10.77 1.06
CA VAL A 97 -3.36 -11.49 1.32
C VAL A 97 -3.13 -12.91 1.86
#